data_4fead261c8a8eb3b779c5733ea144b86
#
_entry.id   4fead261c8a8eb3b779c5733ea144b86
#
_cell.length_a   1.000
_cell.length_b   1.000
_cell.length_c   1.000
_cell.angle_alpha   90.00
_cell.angle_beta   90.00
_cell.angle_gamma   90.00
#
_symmetry.space_group_name_H-M   'P 1'
#
loop_
_entity.id
_entity.type
_entity.pdbx_description
1 polymer ?
#
loop_
_entity_poly.entity_id
_entity_poly.type
_entity_poly.pdbx_seq_one_letter_code
_entity_poly.pdbx_strand_id
1 'polypeptide(L)'
;LISGRLELAISTGANAAFDAVFGTADTDARTEAKRRQARFLAAISGEVLHTVAGQGQGAPEGTELRVTPHSPTLRSRIRQGSASLDSAVQAAKLGIGLISGTVQHDHDEGETFGEYQARCIAAFRATWRETWKTQPPPVAVAASILVGTTAELREKYAAYDLERRTQGIAASRPKGALTPAAPANQPPGIQISPVFQGRPDQVLEAVLDDPGLASADELVLFLPPAFDLAENVRLLTDLADTVAPNLGWSPTI
;
A
#
# COMPACT_ATOMS: atom_id res chain seq x y z
N LEU A 1 2.58 0.79 -26.99
CA LEU A 1 2.08 1.18 -25.67
C LEU A 1 1.51 -0.04 -24.95
N ILE A 2 1.84 -0.19 -23.66
CA ILE A 2 1.60 -1.39 -22.84
C ILE A 2 0.12 -1.40 -22.39
N SER A 3 -0.79 -1.63 -23.33
CA SER A 3 -2.22 -1.62 -23.03
C SER A 3 -2.58 -2.75 -22.05
N GLY A 4 -3.16 -2.38 -20.89
CA GLY A 4 -3.68 -3.32 -19.90
C GLY A 4 -2.64 -3.99 -18.97
N ARG A 5 -1.33 -3.77 -19.18
CA ARG A 5 -0.25 -4.42 -18.39
C ARG A 5 0.35 -3.56 -17.28
N LEU A 6 -0.05 -2.30 -17.17
CA LEU A 6 0.42 -1.41 -16.13
C LEU A 6 -0.60 -1.30 -15.02
N GLU A 7 -0.19 -1.60 -13.80
CA GLU A 7 -0.90 -1.27 -12.56
C GLU A 7 -0.06 -0.28 -11.75
N LEU A 8 -0.71 0.62 -11.05
CA LEU A 8 -0.05 1.64 -10.23
C LEU A 8 -0.60 1.61 -8.81
N ALA A 9 0.29 1.63 -7.82
CA ALA A 9 -0.05 1.97 -6.47
C ALA A 9 0.39 3.41 -6.19
N ILE A 10 -0.52 4.22 -5.68
CA ILE A 10 -0.25 5.61 -5.31
C ILE A 10 -0.63 5.84 -3.85
N SER A 11 0.03 6.78 -3.20
CA SER A 11 -0.33 7.22 -1.86
C SER A 11 -0.25 8.73 -1.76
N THR A 12 -0.87 9.30 -0.75
CA THR A 12 -0.79 10.75 -0.50
C THR A 12 0.56 11.17 0.09
N GLY A 13 1.45 10.20 0.36
CA GLY A 13 2.70 10.48 1.06
C GLY A 13 2.44 10.95 2.50
N ALA A 14 3.44 10.93 3.32
CA ALA A 14 3.41 11.50 4.67
C ALA A 14 4.84 11.60 5.21
N ASN A 15 5.74 12.22 4.45
CA ASN A 15 7.12 12.34 4.89
C ASN A 15 7.57 13.80 4.75
N ALA A 16 7.69 14.48 5.88
CA ALA A 16 8.12 15.87 5.93
C ALA A 16 9.45 16.15 5.22
N ALA A 17 10.34 15.15 5.12
CA ALA A 17 11.58 15.27 4.37
C ALA A 17 11.34 15.38 2.86
N PHE A 18 10.36 14.65 2.32
CA PHE A 18 9.98 14.80 0.90
C PHE A 18 9.24 16.12 0.65
N ASP A 19 8.41 16.57 1.59
CA ASP A 19 7.73 17.86 1.48
C ASP A 19 8.73 19.00 1.40
N ALA A 20 9.82 18.94 2.16
CA ALA A 20 10.93 19.91 2.08
C ALA A 20 11.62 19.87 0.71
N VAL A 21 11.88 18.68 0.14
CA VAL A 21 12.51 18.51 -1.18
C VAL A 21 11.63 19.07 -2.29
N PHE A 22 10.32 18.91 -2.19
CA PHE A 22 9.37 19.39 -3.21
C PHE A 22 8.85 20.82 -2.95
N GLY A 23 9.40 21.52 -1.94
CA GLY A 23 9.02 22.90 -1.63
C GLY A 23 7.59 23.05 -1.08
N THR A 24 7.06 22.03 -0.44
CA THR A 24 5.69 21.98 0.11
C THR A 24 5.64 22.00 1.64
N ALA A 25 6.77 22.26 2.29
CA ALA A 25 6.90 22.22 3.75
C ALA A 25 5.96 23.21 4.48
N ASP A 26 5.59 24.32 3.83
CA ASP A 26 4.73 25.36 4.39
C ASP A 26 3.23 25.16 4.04
N THR A 27 2.89 24.09 3.34
CA THR A 27 1.50 23.79 2.96
C THR A 27 0.98 22.62 3.79
N ASP A 28 -0.35 22.54 3.96
CA ASP A 28 -0.95 21.30 4.46
C ASP A 28 -0.67 20.17 3.44
N ALA A 29 0.37 19.39 3.74
CA ALA A 29 0.88 18.34 2.87
C ALA A 29 -0.21 17.33 2.47
N ARG A 30 -1.17 17.05 3.38
CA ARG A 30 -2.27 16.12 3.11
C ARG A 30 -3.25 16.70 2.08
N THR A 31 -3.63 17.96 2.22
CA THR A 31 -4.51 18.65 1.26
C THR A 31 -3.85 18.79 -0.10
N GLU A 32 -2.57 19.15 -0.14
CA GLU A 32 -1.82 19.27 -1.38
C GLU A 32 -1.67 17.91 -2.09
N ALA A 33 -1.40 16.85 -1.35
CA ALA A 33 -1.31 15.50 -1.90
C ALA A 33 -2.66 15.04 -2.50
N LYS A 34 -3.78 15.30 -1.82
CA LYS A 34 -5.13 15.03 -2.35
C LYS A 34 -5.39 15.83 -3.64
N ARG A 35 -4.99 17.09 -3.70
CA ARG A 35 -5.10 17.94 -4.90
C ARG A 35 -4.29 17.39 -6.08
N ARG A 36 -3.05 16.99 -5.83
CA ARG A 36 -2.16 16.38 -6.85
C ARG A 36 -2.73 15.06 -7.35
N GLN A 37 -3.23 14.23 -6.47
CA GLN A 37 -3.87 12.97 -6.81
C GLN A 37 -5.10 13.19 -7.72
N ALA A 38 -5.99 14.11 -7.36
CA ALA A 38 -7.14 14.43 -8.19
C ALA A 38 -6.72 14.94 -9.59
N ARG A 39 -5.72 15.82 -9.64
CA ARG A 39 -5.18 16.33 -10.91
C ARG A 39 -4.54 15.22 -11.75
N PHE A 40 -3.82 14.29 -11.13
CA PHE A 40 -3.25 13.13 -11.82
C PHE A 40 -4.35 12.24 -12.42
N LEU A 41 -5.40 11.94 -11.66
CA LEU A 41 -6.53 11.14 -12.13
C LEU A 41 -7.27 11.82 -13.29
N ALA A 42 -7.48 13.13 -13.23
CA ALA A 42 -8.04 13.92 -14.32
C ALA A 42 -7.15 13.88 -15.58
N ALA A 43 -5.83 14.03 -15.41
CA ALA A 43 -4.87 13.99 -16.50
C ALA A 43 -4.88 12.67 -17.26
N ILE A 44 -4.84 11.53 -16.55
CA ILE A 44 -4.85 10.21 -17.19
C ILE A 44 -6.19 9.86 -17.84
N SER A 45 -7.28 10.47 -17.38
CA SER A 45 -8.62 10.32 -17.97
C SER A 45 -8.84 11.20 -19.22
N GLY A 46 -7.91 12.10 -19.54
CA GLY A 46 -8.00 13.02 -20.66
C GLY A 46 -8.94 14.20 -20.42
N GLU A 47 -9.19 14.54 -19.14
CA GLU A 47 -9.97 15.72 -18.79
C GLU A 47 -9.24 17.02 -19.16
N VAL A 48 -10.00 18.10 -19.36
CA VAL A 48 -9.43 19.44 -19.57
C VAL A 48 -8.76 19.89 -18.27
N LEU A 49 -7.46 20.12 -18.30
CA LEU A 49 -6.71 20.58 -17.13
C LEU A 49 -6.60 22.10 -17.06
N HIS A 50 -6.74 22.77 -18.20
CA HIS A 50 -6.70 24.21 -18.31
C HIS A 50 -7.32 24.65 -19.65
N THR A 51 -8.03 25.77 -19.65
CA THR A 51 -8.45 26.46 -20.87
C THR A 51 -7.69 27.76 -20.96
N VAL A 52 -7.08 28.02 -22.12
CA VAL A 52 -6.28 29.23 -22.35
C VAL A 52 -7.17 30.47 -22.26
N ALA A 53 -6.87 31.37 -21.33
CA ALA A 53 -7.57 32.61 -21.14
C ALA A 53 -6.71 33.79 -21.61
N GLY A 54 -7.06 34.36 -22.75
CA GLY A 54 -6.37 35.53 -23.29
C GLY A 54 -5.19 35.24 -24.21
N GLN A 55 -4.62 36.32 -24.78
CA GLN A 55 -3.52 36.22 -25.74
C GLN A 55 -2.15 36.07 -25.05
N GLY A 56 -1.19 35.41 -25.70
CA GLY A 56 0.22 35.37 -25.26
C GLY A 56 0.63 34.13 -24.49
N GLN A 57 -0.23 33.11 -24.37
CA GLN A 57 0.10 31.84 -23.67
C GLN A 57 0.56 30.70 -24.61
N GLY A 58 1.02 31.02 -25.82
CA GLY A 58 1.53 30.03 -26.77
C GLY A 58 0.44 29.20 -27.48
N ALA A 59 -0.85 29.45 -27.20
CA ALA A 59 -1.99 28.85 -27.86
C ALA A 59 -3.14 29.86 -27.98
N PRO A 60 -4.06 29.73 -28.95
CA PRO A 60 -5.24 30.59 -29.06
C PRO A 60 -6.11 30.57 -27.80
N GLU A 61 -6.76 31.71 -27.51
CA GLU A 61 -7.78 31.78 -26.45
C GLU A 61 -8.87 30.73 -26.66
N GLY A 62 -9.33 30.12 -25.59
CA GLY A 62 -10.31 29.04 -25.61
C GLY A 62 -9.73 27.64 -25.90
N THR A 63 -8.41 27.53 -26.17
CA THR A 63 -7.78 26.24 -26.37
C THR A 63 -7.82 25.41 -25.09
N GLU A 64 -8.40 24.20 -25.18
CA GLU A 64 -8.43 23.23 -24.08
C GLU A 64 -7.14 22.44 -24.03
N LEU A 65 -6.43 22.50 -22.91
CA LEU A 65 -5.18 21.79 -22.67
C LEU A 65 -5.45 20.49 -21.90
N ARG A 66 -5.02 19.37 -22.48
CA ARG A 66 -5.14 18.02 -21.93
C ARG A 66 -3.79 17.31 -22.02
N VAL A 67 -3.59 16.29 -21.18
CA VAL A 67 -2.44 15.39 -21.35
C VAL A 67 -2.69 14.42 -22.48
N THR A 68 -1.75 14.32 -23.42
CA THR A 68 -1.82 13.38 -24.55
C THR A 68 -0.48 12.65 -24.71
N PRO A 69 -0.49 11.33 -24.92
CA PRO A 69 -1.64 10.44 -24.91
C PRO A 69 -2.19 10.23 -23.49
N HIS A 70 -3.48 10.07 -23.35
CA HIS A 70 -4.14 9.69 -22.08
C HIS A 70 -4.65 8.25 -22.13
N SER A 71 -4.99 7.68 -20.99
CA SER A 71 -5.44 6.29 -20.87
C SER A 71 -6.64 6.19 -19.92
N PRO A 72 -7.87 6.35 -20.42
CA PRO A 72 -9.08 6.30 -19.60
C PRO A 72 -9.22 5.00 -18.80
N THR A 73 -8.69 3.89 -19.33
CA THR A 73 -8.74 2.58 -18.67
C THR A 73 -7.68 2.39 -17.58
N LEU A 74 -6.70 3.31 -17.44
CA LEU A 74 -5.66 3.19 -16.40
C LEU A 74 -6.23 3.37 -15.01
N ARG A 75 -7.25 4.21 -14.84
CA ARG A 75 -7.88 4.48 -13.53
C ARG A 75 -8.34 3.21 -12.83
N SER A 76 -8.92 2.24 -13.54
CA SER A 76 -9.35 0.96 -12.96
C SER A 76 -8.19 0.05 -12.53
N ARG A 77 -6.95 0.39 -12.86
CA ARG A 77 -5.72 -0.32 -12.48
C ARG A 77 -4.85 0.49 -11.52
N ILE A 78 -5.42 1.53 -10.91
CA ILE A 78 -4.77 2.31 -9.87
C ILE A 78 -5.30 1.85 -8.53
N ARG A 79 -4.41 1.66 -7.56
CA ARG A 79 -4.74 1.36 -6.17
C ARG A 79 -4.21 2.46 -5.26
N GLN A 80 -5.01 2.84 -4.27
CA GLN A 80 -4.60 3.71 -3.17
C GLN A 80 -3.90 2.89 -2.11
N GLY A 81 -2.65 3.25 -1.79
CA GLY A 81 -1.99 2.80 -0.56
C GLY A 81 -2.67 3.46 0.65
N SER A 82 -3.27 2.67 1.51
CA SER A 82 -4.07 3.14 2.63
C SER A 82 -3.47 2.73 3.97
N ALA A 83 -3.41 3.71 4.88
CA ALA A 83 -2.99 3.54 6.27
C ALA A 83 -4.08 4.02 7.26
N SER A 84 -5.26 4.43 6.79
CA SER A 84 -6.34 4.94 7.64
C SER A 84 -7.71 4.73 7.02
N LEU A 85 -8.75 4.78 7.88
CA LEU A 85 -10.14 4.68 7.45
C LEU A 85 -10.51 5.76 6.43
N ASP A 86 -10.07 7.01 6.66
CA ASP A 86 -10.32 8.13 5.73
C ASP A 86 -9.70 7.84 4.35
N SER A 87 -8.47 7.34 4.29
CA SER A 87 -7.82 7.04 3.02
C SER A 87 -8.50 5.88 2.27
N ALA A 88 -9.01 4.88 2.97
CA ALA A 88 -9.78 3.79 2.36
C ALA A 88 -11.12 4.29 1.77
N VAL A 89 -11.85 5.11 2.51
CA VAL A 89 -13.09 5.76 2.05
C VAL A 89 -12.82 6.67 0.84
N GLN A 90 -11.73 7.44 0.87
CA GLN A 90 -11.35 8.31 -0.26
C GLN A 90 -11.01 7.51 -1.52
N ALA A 91 -10.30 6.39 -1.41
CA ALA A 91 -10.02 5.51 -2.56
C ALA A 91 -11.32 5.07 -3.25
N ALA A 92 -12.32 4.64 -2.47
CA ALA A 92 -13.63 4.27 -2.99
C ALA A 92 -14.33 5.44 -3.69
N LYS A 93 -14.37 6.63 -3.09
CA LYS A 93 -14.96 7.83 -3.70
C LYS A 93 -14.27 8.23 -5.00
N LEU A 94 -12.96 8.06 -5.09
CA LEU A 94 -12.19 8.35 -6.29
C LEU A 94 -12.34 7.27 -7.39
N GLY A 95 -12.98 6.14 -7.13
CA GLY A 95 -13.13 5.05 -8.10
C GLY A 95 -11.81 4.37 -8.45
N ILE A 96 -10.91 4.23 -7.48
CA ILE A 96 -9.64 3.50 -7.60
C ILE A 96 -9.60 2.36 -6.57
N GLY A 97 -8.80 1.33 -6.83
CA GLY A 97 -8.66 0.18 -5.94
C GLY A 97 -7.98 0.53 -4.61
N LEU A 98 -7.94 -0.45 -3.71
CA LEU A 98 -7.33 -0.33 -2.39
C LEU A 98 -6.19 -1.34 -2.24
N ILE A 99 -5.08 -0.88 -1.66
CA ILE A 99 -4.05 -1.72 -1.05
C ILE A 99 -3.82 -1.26 0.38
N SER A 100 -4.10 -2.12 1.35
CA SER A 100 -3.82 -1.86 2.75
C SER A 100 -2.36 -2.21 3.05
N GLY A 101 -1.61 -1.23 3.56
CA GLY A 101 -0.18 -1.35 3.84
C GLY A 101 0.13 -1.99 5.19
N THR A 102 1.41 -1.96 5.56
CA THR A 102 1.95 -2.50 6.82
C THR A 102 2.01 -1.47 7.95
N VAL A 103 1.44 -0.28 7.75
CA VAL A 103 1.38 0.81 8.74
C VAL A 103 -0.03 1.35 8.76
N GLN A 104 -0.55 1.62 9.94
CA GLN A 104 -1.90 2.16 10.15
C GLN A 104 -1.87 3.31 11.16
N HIS A 105 -2.81 4.24 10.98
CA HIS A 105 -3.06 5.40 11.84
C HIS A 105 -4.52 5.43 12.26
N ASP A 106 -4.79 6.11 13.36
CA ASP A 106 -6.15 6.44 13.81
C ASP A 106 -7.00 5.19 14.17
N HIS A 107 -6.36 4.13 14.69
CA HIS A 107 -7.05 2.95 15.24
C HIS A 107 -7.63 3.26 16.62
N ASP A 108 -8.67 2.52 17.01
CA ASP A 108 -9.28 2.63 18.32
C ASP A 108 -8.42 1.93 19.41
N GLU A 109 -8.58 2.34 20.66
CA GLU A 109 -7.84 1.73 21.77
C GLU A 109 -8.21 0.25 21.92
N GLY A 110 -7.20 -0.60 21.95
CA GLY A 110 -7.38 -2.07 22.05
C GLY A 110 -7.70 -2.78 20.74
N GLU A 111 -7.94 -2.05 19.66
CA GLU A 111 -8.16 -2.64 18.33
C GLU A 111 -6.85 -3.20 17.78
N THR A 112 -6.84 -4.45 17.35
CA THR A 112 -5.69 -5.07 16.72
C THR A 112 -5.47 -4.53 15.30
N PHE A 113 -4.27 -4.71 14.77
CA PHE A 113 -3.93 -4.31 13.39
C PHE A 113 -4.88 -4.96 12.37
N GLY A 114 -5.15 -6.26 12.50
CA GLY A 114 -6.03 -7.00 11.59
C GLY A 114 -7.49 -6.55 11.68
N GLU A 115 -8.01 -6.27 12.88
CA GLU A 115 -9.38 -5.76 13.07
C GLU A 115 -9.57 -4.39 12.42
N TYR A 116 -8.64 -3.47 12.66
CA TYR A 116 -8.67 -2.16 12.00
C TYR A 116 -8.56 -2.27 10.48
N GLN A 117 -7.69 -3.14 9.99
CA GLN A 117 -7.53 -3.39 8.56
C GLN A 117 -8.83 -3.92 7.93
N ALA A 118 -9.48 -4.90 8.57
CA ALA A 118 -10.78 -5.41 8.14
C ALA A 118 -11.85 -4.32 8.12
N ARG A 119 -11.88 -3.45 9.13
CA ARG A 119 -12.79 -2.30 9.20
C ARG A 119 -12.56 -1.31 8.05
N CYS A 120 -11.31 -0.99 7.72
CA CYS A 120 -10.96 -0.15 6.57
C CYS A 120 -11.42 -0.77 5.24
N ILE A 121 -11.22 -2.07 5.05
CA ILE A 121 -11.66 -2.81 3.86
C ILE A 121 -13.19 -2.81 3.74
N ALA A 122 -13.89 -3.06 4.84
CA ALA A 122 -15.35 -3.03 4.88
C ALA A 122 -15.91 -1.65 4.51
N ALA A 123 -15.31 -0.58 5.05
CA ALA A 123 -15.69 0.80 4.74
C ALA A 123 -15.43 1.16 3.27
N PHE A 124 -14.29 0.74 2.71
CA PHE A 124 -14.00 0.89 1.28
C PHE A 124 -15.08 0.24 0.42
N ARG A 125 -15.39 -1.03 0.69
CA ARG A 125 -16.38 -1.79 -0.07
C ARG A 125 -17.79 -1.21 0.05
N ALA A 126 -18.19 -0.76 1.24
CA ALA A 126 -19.48 -0.11 1.46
C ALA A 126 -19.59 1.21 0.68
N THR A 127 -18.58 2.08 0.82
CA THR A 127 -18.52 3.36 0.12
C THR A 127 -18.50 3.17 -1.40
N TRP A 128 -17.78 2.18 -1.90
CA TRP A 128 -17.77 1.86 -3.34
C TRP A 128 -19.16 1.51 -3.86
N ARG A 129 -19.85 0.56 -3.18
CA ARG A 129 -21.20 0.16 -3.58
C ARG A 129 -22.21 1.33 -3.53
N GLU A 130 -22.07 2.18 -2.52
CA GLU A 130 -22.91 3.38 -2.39
C GLU A 130 -22.66 4.39 -3.52
N THR A 131 -21.39 4.65 -3.84
CA THR A 131 -21.00 5.69 -4.81
C THR A 131 -21.22 5.24 -6.25
N TRP A 132 -20.74 4.03 -6.59
CA TRP A 132 -20.66 3.57 -7.99
C TRP A 132 -21.76 2.60 -8.40
N LYS A 133 -22.53 2.07 -7.44
CA LYS A 133 -23.60 1.06 -7.66
C LYS A 133 -23.10 -0.21 -8.40
N THR A 134 -21.81 -0.54 -8.25
CA THR A 134 -21.15 -1.71 -8.83
C THR A 134 -20.44 -2.51 -7.76
N GLN A 135 -19.95 -3.69 -8.11
CA GLN A 135 -19.06 -4.45 -7.23
C GLN A 135 -17.72 -3.71 -7.06
N PRO A 136 -17.19 -3.64 -5.84
CA PRO A 136 -15.86 -3.09 -5.60
C PRO A 136 -14.80 -3.96 -6.29
N PRO A 137 -13.68 -3.34 -6.73
CA PRO A 137 -12.53 -4.10 -7.24
C PRO A 137 -11.90 -4.94 -6.12
N PRO A 138 -11.07 -5.95 -6.47
CA PRO A 138 -10.30 -6.71 -5.51
C PRO A 138 -9.44 -5.80 -4.61
N VAL A 139 -9.39 -6.13 -3.32
CA VAL A 139 -8.60 -5.43 -2.32
C VAL A 139 -7.35 -6.23 -2.03
N ALA A 140 -6.18 -5.58 -2.12
CA ALA A 140 -4.91 -6.16 -1.75
C ALA A 140 -4.54 -5.78 -0.30
N VAL A 141 -3.89 -6.72 0.39
CA VAL A 141 -3.30 -6.51 1.71
C VAL A 141 -1.82 -6.85 1.65
N ALA A 142 -0.97 -5.94 2.15
CA ALA A 142 0.45 -6.20 2.31
C ALA A 142 0.74 -6.81 3.68
N ALA A 143 1.44 -7.93 3.71
CA ALA A 143 1.83 -8.62 4.93
C ALA A 143 3.27 -9.15 4.87
N SER A 144 3.92 -9.26 6.03
CA SER A 144 5.20 -9.93 6.18
C SER A 144 4.95 -11.35 6.69
N ILE A 145 5.24 -12.35 5.86
CA ILE A 145 5.05 -13.77 6.17
C ILE A 145 6.39 -14.48 6.03
N LEU A 146 6.89 -15.02 7.13
CA LEU A 146 8.23 -15.61 7.25
C LEU A 146 8.12 -17.07 7.69
N VAL A 147 8.12 -17.99 6.74
CA VAL A 147 7.96 -19.44 6.98
C VAL A 147 9.29 -20.07 7.33
N GLY A 148 9.48 -20.45 8.59
CA GLY A 148 10.70 -21.08 9.08
C GLY A 148 10.65 -22.61 9.00
N THR A 149 11.07 -23.20 7.89
CA THR A 149 11.11 -24.66 7.68
C THR A 149 12.19 -25.35 8.52
N THR A 150 13.24 -24.65 8.96
CA THR A 150 14.27 -25.15 9.88
C THR A 150 14.32 -24.36 11.19
N ALA A 151 14.98 -24.90 12.21
CA ALA A 151 15.16 -24.22 13.50
C ALA A 151 15.92 -22.90 13.34
N GLU A 152 17.00 -22.90 12.57
CA GLU A 152 17.86 -21.74 12.30
C GLU A 152 17.07 -20.61 11.61
N LEU A 153 16.20 -20.96 10.66
CA LEU A 153 15.34 -19.96 9.99
C LEU A 153 14.34 -19.35 10.96
N ARG A 154 13.74 -20.16 11.84
CA ARG A 154 12.81 -19.64 12.85
C ARG A 154 13.48 -18.68 13.81
N GLU A 155 14.67 -19.00 14.29
CA GLU A 155 15.47 -18.12 15.15
C GLU A 155 15.81 -16.80 14.43
N LYS A 156 16.25 -16.90 13.18
CA LYS A 156 16.54 -15.72 12.33
C LYS A 156 15.33 -14.84 12.16
N TYR A 157 14.16 -15.41 11.85
CA TYR A 157 12.93 -14.65 11.61
C TYR A 157 12.39 -14.05 12.90
N ALA A 158 12.49 -14.74 14.02
CA ALA A 158 12.15 -14.19 15.32
C ALA A 158 13.06 -13.01 15.73
N ALA A 159 14.37 -13.11 15.44
CA ALA A 159 15.30 -12.00 15.67
C ALA A 159 14.97 -10.79 14.79
N TYR A 160 14.65 -11.01 13.50
CA TYR A 160 14.21 -9.94 12.59
C TYR A 160 12.92 -9.26 13.07
N ASP A 161 11.92 -10.04 13.49
CA ASP A 161 10.66 -9.48 14.02
C ASP A 161 10.89 -8.68 15.30
N LEU A 162 11.74 -9.17 16.22
CA LEU A 162 12.10 -8.45 17.42
C LEU A 162 12.81 -7.13 17.11
N GLU A 163 13.76 -7.13 16.18
CA GLU A 163 14.47 -5.92 15.74
C GLU A 163 13.49 -4.92 15.11
N ARG A 164 12.59 -5.39 14.24
CA ARG A 164 11.56 -4.55 13.62
C ARG A 164 10.63 -3.90 14.64
N ARG A 165 10.21 -4.64 15.67
CA ARG A 165 9.34 -4.11 16.73
C ARG A 165 10.07 -3.12 17.65
N THR A 166 11.35 -3.33 17.90
CA THR A 166 12.14 -2.46 18.79
C THR A 166 12.69 -1.22 18.08
N GLN A 167 13.04 -1.32 16.80
CA GLN A 167 13.62 -0.24 16.00
C GLN A 167 12.59 0.42 15.06
N GLY A 168 11.37 -0.10 15.01
CA GLY A 168 10.31 0.40 14.15
C GLY A 168 10.66 0.26 12.67
N ILE A 169 10.19 1.20 11.86
CA ILE A 169 10.42 1.21 10.39
C ILE A 169 11.92 1.29 10.04
N ALA A 170 12.78 1.73 10.96
CA ALA A 170 14.22 1.80 10.74
C ALA A 170 14.87 0.43 10.50
N ALA A 171 14.39 -0.63 11.16
CA ALA A 171 14.86 -2.01 10.95
C ALA A 171 14.58 -2.55 9.54
N SER A 172 13.63 -1.96 8.83
CA SER A 172 13.24 -2.37 7.47
C SER A 172 14.13 -1.79 6.38
N ARG A 173 15.21 -1.07 6.71
CA ARG A 173 16.06 -0.40 5.72
C ARG A 173 17.22 -1.28 5.28
N PRO A 174 17.60 -1.25 3.99
CA PRO A 174 18.82 -1.90 3.51
C PRO A 174 20.05 -1.34 4.26
N LYS A 175 20.99 -2.21 4.61
CA LYS A 175 22.29 -1.78 5.14
C LYS A 175 22.95 -0.81 4.14
N GLY A 176 23.29 0.39 4.58
CA GLY A 176 23.91 1.42 3.74
C GLY A 176 22.95 2.43 3.12
N ALA A 177 21.66 2.40 3.43
CA ALA A 177 20.74 3.46 3.02
C ALA A 177 21.16 4.81 3.63
N LEU A 178 21.37 5.81 2.77
CA LEU A 178 21.85 7.15 3.15
C LEU A 178 20.79 8.01 3.89
N THR A 179 19.58 7.53 4.02
CA THR A 179 18.50 8.26 4.71
C THR A 179 18.65 8.11 6.22
N PRO A 180 18.54 9.20 7.00
CA PRO A 180 18.56 9.14 8.46
C PRO A 180 17.54 8.13 8.98
N ALA A 181 17.91 7.41 10.05
CA ALA A 181 16.96 6.54 10.74
C ALA A 181 15.78 7.38 11.22
N ALA A 182 14.55 6.87 11.00
CA ALA A 182 13.40 7.43 11.70
C ALA A 182 13.67 7.33 13.21
N PRO A 183 13.21 8.31 14.04
CA PRO A 183 13.38 8.24 15.47
C PRO A 183 12.82 6.90 15.99
N ALA A 184 13.51 6.30 16.96
CA ALA A 184 13.16 5.02 17.55
C ALA A 184 11.75 5.02 18.20
N ASN A 185 11.20 6.20 18.47
CA ASN A 185 9.85 6.37 18.99
C ASN A 185 8.88 6.48 17.84
N GLN A 186 8.02 5.47 17.68
CA GLN A 186 6.84 5.58 16.83
C GLN A 186 6.00 6.77 17.30
N PRO A 187 5.52 7.62 16.38
CA PRO A 187 4.53 8.63 16.76
C PRO A 187 3.32 7.94 17.43
N PRO A 188 2.74 8.55 18.48
CA PRO A 188 1.53 8.01 19.09
C PRO A 188 0.44 7.79 18.02
N GLY A 189 -0.28 6.69 18.13
CA GLY A 189 -1.35 6.34 17.18
C GLY A 189 -0.92 5.63 15.90
N ILE A 190 0.35 5.25 15.76
CA ILE A 190 0.80 4.39 14.66
C ILE A 190 0.88 2.93 15.10
N GLN A 191 0.26 2.04 14.34
CA GLN A 191 0.47 0.59 14.43
C GLN A 191 1.26 0.08 13.22
N ILE A 192 2.12 -0.91 13.46
CA ILE A 192 2.84 -1.65 12.41
C ILE A 192 2.27 -3.05 12.36
N SER A 193 2.07 -3.58 11.15
CA SER A 193 1.54 -4.94 10.94
C SER A 193 2.40 -5.97 11.70
N PRO A 194 1.78 -7.03 12.23
CA PRO A 194 2.52 -8.17 12.75
C PRO A 194 3.37 -8.81 11.65
N VAL A 195 4.40 -9.56 12.07
CA VAL A 195 5.10 -10.50 11.21
C VAL A 195 4.54 -11.89 11.52
N PHE A 196 3.94 -12.53 10.52
CA PHE A 196 3.47 -13.91 10.63
C PHE A 196 4.67 -14.82 10.46
N GLN A 197 5.24 -15.30 11.56
CA GLN A 197 6.48 -16.08 11.53
C GLN A 197 6.37 -17.33 12.42
N GLY A 198 7.03 -18.40 12.00
CA GLY A 198 7.01 -19.67 12.72
C GLY A 198 7.15 -20.87 11.80
N ARG A 199 6.73 -22.05 12.28
CA ARG A 199 6.58 -23.24 11.42
C ARG A 199 5.43 -23.04 10.41
N PRO A 200 5.45 -23.78 9.28
CA PRO A 200 4.42 -23.66 8.25
C PRO A 200 2.99 -23.77 8.78
N ASP A 201 2.72 -24.72 9.68
CA ASP A 201 1.41 -24.93 10.32
C ASP A 201 0.97 -23.72 11.17
N GLN A 202 1.87 -23.18 11.96
CA GLN A 202 1.61 -22.01 12.82
C GLN A 202 1.40 -20.73 11.98
N VAL A 203 2.18 -20.56 10.93
CA VAL A 203 2.03 -19.41 10.02
C VAL A 203 0.71 -19.47 9.29
N LEU A 204 0.32 -20.67 8.81
CA LEU A 204 -0.97 -20.85 8.13
C LEU A 204 -2.15 -20.51 9.06
N GLU A 205 -2.13 -21.06 10.29
CA GLU A 205 -3.15 -20.77 11.31
C GLU A 205 -3.25 -19.27 11.58
N ALA A 206 -2.11 -18.61 11.86
CA ALA A 206 -2.08 -17.17 12.16
C ALA A 206 -2.56 -16.30 10.99
N VAL A 207 -2.28 -16.69 9.74
CA VAL A 207 -2.73 -15.97 8.54
C VAL A 207 -4.24 -16.15 8.33
N LEU A 208 -4.77 -17.36 8.57
CA LEU A 208 -6.20 -17.63 8.44
C LEU A 208 -7.05 -16.97 9.54
N ASP A 209 -6.48 -16.83 10.74
CA ASP A 209 -7.15 -16.22 11.89
C ASP A 209 -7.10 -14.69 11.89
N ASP A 210 -6.24 -14.07 11.05
CA ASP A 210 -6.14 -12.62 10.98
C ASP A 210 -7.33 -12.02 10.19
N PRO A 211 -8.18 -11.18 10.82
CA PRO A 211 -9.38 -10.65 10.18
C PRO A 211 -9.07 -9.70 9.01
N GLY A 212 -7.92 -9.02 9.01
CA GLY A 212 -7.48 -8.17 7.91
C GLY A 212 -7.14 -8.98 6.67
N LEU A 213 -6.35 -10.05 6.84
CA LEU A 213 -5.99 -10.98 5.76
C LEU A 213 -7.19 -11.75 5.26
N ALA A 214 -8.06 -12.22 6.15
CA ALA A 214 -9.31 -12.91 5.79
C ALA A 214 -10.29 -12.01 5.01
N SER A 215 -10.16 -10.68 5.14
CA SER A 215 -10.96 -9.71 4.39
C SER A 215 -10.37 -9.33 3.04
N ALA A 216 -9.17 -9.79 2.70
CA ALA A 216 -8.48 -9.46 1.44
C ALA A 216 -8.88 -10.39 0.29
N ASP A 217 -8.77 -9.88 -0.93
CA ASP A 217 -8.88 -10.68 -2.16
C ASP A 217 -7.50 -11.07 -2.70
N GLU A 218 -6.47 -10.27 -2.37
CA GLU A 218 -5.10 -10.45 -2.84
C GLU A 218 -4.12 -10.22 -1.68
N LEU A 219 -3.08 -11.05 -1.61
CA LEU A 219 -1.99 -10.93 -0.64
C LEU A 219 -0.73 -10.44 -1.35
N VAL A 220 -0.16 -9.34 -0.86
CA VAL A 220 1.11 -8.77 -1.32
C VAL A 220 2.17 -9.01 -0.25
N LEU A 221 3.21 -9.76 -0.59
CA LEU A 221 4.29 -10.07 0.35
C LEU A 221 5.25 -8.89 0.49
N PHE A 222 5.40 -8.42 1.71
CA PHE A 222 6.45 -7.47 2.06
C PHE A 222 7.69 -8.24 2.51
N LEU A 223 8.67 -8.32 1.61
CA LEU A 223 9.93 -9.04 1.86
C LEU A 223 10.85 -8.21 2.76
N PRO A 224 11.60 -8.86 3.69
CA PRO A 224 12.55 -8.17 4.55
C PRO A 224 13.67 -7.49 3.73
N PRO A 225 13.81 -6.15 3.77
CA PRO A 225 14.87 -5.45 3.04
C PRO A 225 16.29 -5.76 3.58
N ALA A 226 16.37 -6.29 4.80
CA ALA A 226 17.62 -6.68 5.42
C ALA A 226 18.15 -8.03 4.90
N PHE A 227 17.32 -8.82 4.20
CA PHE A 227 17.69 -10.12 3.66
C PHE A 227 18.27 -9.94 2.26
N ASP A 228 19.26 -10.76 1.93
CA ASP A 228 19.81 -10.80 0.59
C ASP A 228 18.88 -11.50 -0.42
N LEU A 229 19.29 -11.53 -1.68
CA LEU A 229 18.49 -12.14 -2.75
C LEU A 229 18.26 -13.65 -2.52
N ALA A 230 19.29 -14.38 -2.11
CA ALA A 230 19.19 -15.84 -1.90
C ALA A 230 18.24 -16.15 -0.72
N GLU A 231 18.30 -15.37 0.33
CA GLU A 231 17.42 -15.47 1.49
C GLU A 231 15.96 -15.18 1.14
N ASN A 232 15.71 -14.13 0.34
CA ASN A 232 14.36 -13.79 -0.11
C ASN A 232 13.81 -14.82 -1.11
N VAL A 233 14.63 -15.35 -2.01
CA VAL A 233 14.23 -16.45 -2.91
C VAL A 233 13.86 -17.69 -2.11
N ARG A 234 14.66 -18.06 -1.11
CA ARG A 234 14.36 -19.19 -0.24
C ARG A 234 13.05 -18.98 0.52
N LEU A 235 12.87 -17.80 1.10
CA LEU A 235 11.63 -17.45 1.81
C LEU A 235 10.39 -17.63 0.91
N LEU A 236 10.46 -17.12 -0.32
CA LEU A 236 9.35 -17.25 -1.29
C LEU A 236 9.12 -18.71 -1.69
N THR A 237 10.19 -19.51 -1.86
CA THR A 237 10.10 -20.93 -2.16
C THR A 237 9.43 -21.68 -1.00
N ASP A 238 9.94 -21.51 0.22
CA ASP A 238 9.37 -22.14 1.42
C ASP A 238 7.89 -21.79 1.60
N LEU A 239 7.50 -20.53 1.37
CA LEU A 239 6.11 -20.07 1.43
C LEU A 239 5.26 -20.71 0.32
N ALA A 240 5.73 -20.70 -0.92
CA ALA A 240 5.04 -21.28 -2.07
C ALA A 240 4.79 -22.78 -1.92
N ASP A 241 5.74 -23.49 -1.34
CA ASP A 241 5.66 -24.94 -1.20
C ASP A 241 4.82 -25.39 0.01
N THR A 242 4.73 -24.58 1.07
CA THR A 242 4.18 -25.05 2.35
C THR A 242 2.90 -24.35 2.81
N VAL A 243 2.76 -23.06 2.55
CA VAL A 243 1.61 -22.25 3.06
C VAL A 243 0.69 -21.82 1.94
N ALA A 244 1.22 -21.28 0.85
CA ALA A 244 0.43 -20.68 -0.21
C ALA A 244 -0.61 -21.63 -0.85
N PRO A 245 -0.35 -22.94 -1.05
CA PRO A 245 -1.36 -23.87 -1.57
C PRO A 245 -2.59 -23.99 -0.67
N ASN A 246 -2.39 -23.90 0.66
CA ASN A 246 -3.48 -23.96 1.64
C ASN A 246 -4.28 -22.64 1.71
N LEU A 247 -3.76 -21.57 1.13
CA LEU A 247 -4.46 -20.29 0.93
C LEU A 247 -5.14 -20.21 -0.46
N GLY A 248 -5.15 -21.31 -1.22
CA GLY A 248 -5.76 -21.37 -2.56
C GLY A 248 -4.88 -20.86 -3.69
N TRP A 249 -3.61 -20.55 -3.42
CA TRP A 249 -2.67 -20.11 -4.47
C TRP A 249 -2.09 -21.31 -5.23
N SER A 250 -1.99 -21.17 -6.54
CA SER A 250 -1.26 -22.09 -7.41
C SER A 250 -0.42 -21.29 -8.41
N PRO A 251 0.76 -21.79 -8.80
CA PRO A 251 1.56 -21.11 -9.80
C PRO A 251 0.81 -21.04 -11.13
N THR A 252 0.77 -19.85 -11.72
CA THR A 252 0.27 -19.67 -13.10
C THR A 252 1.37 -20.15 -14.06
N ILE A 253 1.12 -21.22 -14.80
CA ILE A 253 2.02 -21.75 -15.83
C ILE A 253 1.88 -20.92 -17.10
#